data_8c5789d7c4a426d55849db10b84e1b9d
#
_entry.id   8c5789d7c4a426d55849db10b84e1b9d
#
_cell.length_a   1.000
_cell.length_b   1.000
_cell.length_c   1.000
_cell.angle_alpha   90.00
_cell.angle_beta   90.00
_cell.angle_gamma   90.00
#
_symmetry.space_group_name_H-M   'P 1'
#
loop_
_entity.id
_entity.type
_entity.pdbx_description
1 polymer ?
#
loop_
_entity_poly.entity_id
_entity_poly.type
_entity_poly.pdbx_seq_one_letter_code
_entity_poly.pdbx_strand_id
1 'polypeptide(L)'
;LAHYIADLNVPLHTTSNYNGQETGQKGIHSLWETQIPEQHQQTFHLVPMRDSLQCVYLVDMERQIWSTVLNSHSQLPSVFQCENEVRKQLEGQAIDQYIVRGRARQLMRSPEFVDAYHELLDGQVQNQMQQSIQVISSAWYSAWIDAGQPPLPTINRSNSTHWKKALDWLLR
;
A
#
# COMPACT_ATOMS: atom_id res chain seq x y z
N LEU A 1 -11.44 -10.19 -2.94
CA LEU A 1 -11.75 -9.40 -1.76
C LEU A 1 -10.52 -8.63 -1.25
N ALA A 2 -9.41 -9.30 -0.92
CA ALA A 2 -8.22 -8.66 -0.35
C ALA A 2 -7.69 -7.50 -1.20
N HIS A 3 -7.57 -7.69 -2.52
CA HIS A 3 -7.15 -6.65 -3.46
C HIS A 3 -8.02 -5.38 -3.34
N TYR A 4 -9.34 -5.53 -3.40
CA TYR A 4 -10.24 -4.37 -3.28
C TYR A 4 -10.11 -3.64 -1.94
N ILE A 5 -9.94 -4.38 -0.84
CA ILE A 5 -9.74 -3.75 0.48
C ILE A 5 -8.38 -3.04 0.53
N ALA A 6 -7.34 -3.59 -0.08
CA ALA A 6 -6.04 -2.92 -0.18
C ALA A 6 -6.14 -1.61 -0.97
N ASP A 7 -6.84 -1.62 -2.10
CA ASP A 7 -7.08 -0.43 -2.93
C ASP A 7 -7.78 0.71 -2.17
N LEU A 8 -8.68 0.39 -1.23
CA LEU A 8 -9.34 1.40 -0.39
C LEU A 8 -8.37 2.16 0.53
N ASN A 9 -7.21 1.58 0.81
CA ASN A 9 -6.16 2.19 1.63
C ASN A 9 -5.13 3.00 0.81
N VAL A 10 -5.31 3.09 -0.51
CA VAL A 10 -4.48 3.93 -1.38
C VAL A 10 -5.14 5.31 -1.53
N PRO A 11 -4.56 6.39 -0.98
CA PRO A 11 -5.15 7.74 -1.06
C PRO A 11 -5.50 8.15 -2.49
N LEU A 12 -4.64 7.85 -3.43
CA LEU A 12 -4.78 8.21 -4.84
C LEU A 12 -5.95 7.51 -5.55
N HIS A 13 -6.48 6.40 -5.01
CA HIS A 13 -7.70 5.77 -5.53
C HIS A 13 -8.99 6.52 -5.15
N THR A 14 -8.91 7.54 -4.30
CA THR A 14 -10.06 8.29 -3.81
C THR A 14 -10.26 9.64 -4.51
N THR A 15 -9.51 9.93 -5.58
CA THR A 15 -9.55 11.21 -6.31
C THR A 15 -9.53 11.02 -7.82
N SER A 16 -10.13 11.96 -8.57
CA SER A 16 -9.99 12.03 -10.02
C SER A 16 -8.54 12.33 -10.45
N ASN A 17 -7.80 13.09 -9.64
CA ASN A 17 -6.39 13.41 -9.86
C ASN A 17 -5.45 12.27 -9.44
N TYR A 18 -5.87 11.03 -9.63
CA TYR A 18 -5.20 9.82 -9.11
C TYR A 18 -3.72 9.69 -9.51
N ASN A 19 -3.32 10.24 -10.64
CA ASN A 19 -1.93 10.17 -11.12
C ASN A 19 -1.25 11.55 -11.20
N GLY A 20 -1.83 12.57 -10.54
CA GLY A 20 -1.29 13.93 -10.52
C GLY A 20 -1.42 14.68 -11.86
N GLN A 21 -2.29 14.22 -12.77
CA GLN A 21 -2.48 14.81 -14.10
C GLN A 21 -3.07 16.21 -14.05
N GLU A 22 -3.83 16.55 -13.00
CA GLU A 22 -4.46 17.86 -12.82
C GLU A 22 -3.54 18.87 -12.11
N THR A 23 -2.50 18.37 -11.41
CA THR A 23 -1.57 19.17 -10.60
C THR A 23 -0.15 19.20 -11.13
N GLY A 24 0.11 18.60 -12.31
CA GLY A 24 1.44 18.54 -12.90
C GLY A 24 2.40 17.53 -12.23
N GLN A 25 1.87 16.65 -11.38
CA GLN A 25 2.62 15.66 -10.60
C GLN A 25 2.51 14.25 -11.21
N LYS A 26 2.47 14.17 -12.53
CA LYS A 26 2.26 12.91 -13.26
C LYS A 26 3.25 11.84 -12.80
N GLY A 27 2.72 10.65 -12.52
CA GLY A 27 3.48 9.49 -12.04
C GLY A 27 3.47 9.33 -10.52
N ILE A 28 2.79 10.22 -9.78
CA ILE A 28 2.70 10.16 -8.32
C ILE A 28 2.06 8.87 -7.81
N HIS A 29 1.15 8.28 -8.59
CA HIS A 29 0.52 7.00 -8.27
C HIS A 29 1.57 5.88 -8.17
N SER A 30 2.34 5.71 -9.24
CA SER A 30 3.42 4.71 -9.26
C SER A 30 4.51 5.01 -8.22
N LEU A 31 4.77 6.29 -7.96
CA LEU A 31 5.73 6.70 -6.92
C LEU A 31 5.27 6.23 -5.54
N TRP A 32 4.01 6.48 -5.17
CA TRP A 32 3.47 6.15 -3.86
C TRP A 32 3.26 4.64 -3.69
N GLU A 33 2.63 3.97 -4.67
CA GLU A 33 2.15 2.59 -4.55
C GLU A 33 3.19 1.54 -4.95
N THR A 34 4.16 1.92 -5.79
CA THR A 34 5.15 0.98 -6.34
C THR A 34 6.57 1.31 -5.90
N GLN A 35 7.04 2.54 -6.18
CA GLN A 35 8.46 2.85 -6.01
C GLN A 35 8.86 2.92 -4.54
N ILE A 36 8.05 3.55 -3.67
CA ILE A 36 8.30 3.55 -2.23
C ILE A 36 8.32 2.13 -1.66
N PRO A 37 7.30 1.28 -1.86
CA PRO A 37 7.35 -0.11 -1.39
C PRO A 37 8.53 -0.90 -1.94
N GLU A 38 8.84 -0.80 -3.24
CA GLU A 38 9.99 -1.52 -3.84
C GLU A 38 11.32 -1.10 -3.21
N GLN A 39 11.52 0.19 -2.93
CA GLN A 39 12.78 0.71 -2.38
C GLN A 39 12.91 0.45 -0.87
N HIS A 40 11.81 0.55 -0.13
CA HIS A 40 11.80 0.50 1.34
C HIS A 40 11.22 -0.79 1.95
N GLN A 41 10.84 -1.80 1.15
CA GLN A 41 10.21 -3.03 1.64
C GLN A 41 10.96 -3.73 2.79
N GLN A 42 12.28 -3.62 2.84
CA GLN A 42 13.10 -4.27 3.87
C GLN A 42 13.03 -3.55 5.21
N THR A 43 12.68 -2.26 5.21
CA THR A 43 12.53 -1.45 6.43
C THR A 43 11.10 -1.43 6.95
N PHE A 44 10.12 -1.86 6.14
CA PHE A 44 8.72 -1.89 6.51
C PHE A 44 8.42 -3.00 7.51
N HIS A 45 7.84 -2.63 8.63
CA HIS A 45 7.34 -3.56 9.64
C HIS A 45 5.86 -3.87 9.39
N LEU A 46 5.55 -4.58 8.30
CA LEU A 46 4.18 -4.84 7.85
C LEU A 46 3.45 -5.89 8.69
N VAL A 47 4.19 -6.86 9.21
CA VAL A 47 3.60 -7.87 10.09
C VAL A 47 3.70 -7.35 11.51
N PRO A 48 2.57 -6.98 12.15
CA PRO A 48 2.58 -6.62 13.55
C PRO A 48 3.21 -7.76 14.35
N MET A 49 3.97 -7.45 15.39
CA MET A 49 4.38 -8.46 16.36
C MET A 49 3.15 -9.27 16.77
N ARG A 50 3.34 -10.57 16.98
CA ARG A 50 2.29 -11.61 17.14
C ARG A 50 1.11 -11.23 18.03
N ASP A 51 1.29 -10.21 18.88
CA ASP A 51 0.32 -9.73 19.87
C ASP A 51 -0.46 -8.47 19.43
N SER A 52 -0.13 -7.86 18.29
CA SER A 52 -0.75 -6.59 17.85
C SER A 52 -1.72 -6.73 16.69
N LEU A 53 -1.70 -7.82 15.91
CA LEU A 53 -2.71 -8.07 14.89
C LEU A 53 -3.95 -8.68 15.56
N GLN A 54 -4.89 -7.84 15.95
CA GLN A 54 -6.18 -8.29 16.46
C GLN A 54 -7.20 -8.33 15.33
N CYS A 55 -7.44 -9.53 14.78
CA CYS A 55 -8.60 -9.73 13.91
C CYS A 55 -9.87 -9.51 14.74
N VAL A 56 -10.68 -8.55 14.35
CA VAL A 56 -11.94 -8.24 15.00
C VAL A 56 -13.12 -8.64 14.11
N TYR A 57 -14.22 -9.09 14.73
CA TYR A 57 -15.45 -9.32 13.99
C TYR A 57 -16.05 -7.98 13.57
N LEU A 58 -16.25 -7.79 12.26
CA LEU A 58 -16.81 -6.59 11.68
C LEU A 58 -18.34 -6.73 11.60
N VAL A 59 -19.05 -6.12 12.54
CA VAL A 59 -20.52 -6.14 12.59
C VAL A 59 -21.14 -5.45 11.39
N ASP A 60 -20.48 -4.41 10.88
CA ASP A 60 -20.94 -3.59 9.76
C ASP A 60 -19.77 -3.40 8.78
N MET A 61 -19.70 -4.29 7.79
CA MET A 61 -18.66 -4.27 6.76
C MET A 61 -18.76 -3.02 5.87
N GLU A 62 -19.97 -2.55 5.56
CA GLU A 62 -20.17 -1.37 4.72
C GLU A 62 -19.61 -0.12 5.42
N ARG A 63 -19.93 0.05 6.69
CA ARG A 63 -19.37 1.14 7.50
C ARG A 63 -17.85 1.08 7.57
N GLN A 64 -17.27 -0.12 7.72
CA GLN A 64 -15.82 -0.30 7.73
C GLN A 64 -15.20 0.12 6.42
N ILE A 65 -15.79 -0.26 5.28
CA ILE A 65 -15.33 0.12 3.93
C ILE A 65 -15.32 1.64 3.79
N TRP A 66 -16.45 2.30 4.09
CA TRP A 66 -16.54 3.76 3.98
C TRP A 66 -15.59 4.50 4.94
N SER A 67 -15.41 3.99 6.15
CA SER A 67 -14.44 4.53 7.09
C SER A 67 -13.02 4.46 6.54
N THR A 68 -12.67 3.33 5.92
CA THR A 68 -11.36 3.15 5.27
C THR A 68 -11.16 4.13 4.11
N VAL A 69 -12.16 4.29 3.23
CA VAL A 69 -12.10 5.24 2.12
C VAL A 69 -11.92 6.68 2.61
N LEU A 70 -12.70 7.10 3.61
CA LEU A 70 -12.62 8.45 4.17
C LEU A 70 -11.28 8.73 4.85
N ASN A 71 -10.77 7.75 5.59
CA ASN A 71 -9.42 7.84 6.18
C ASN A 71 -8.35 7.97 5.10
N SER A 72 -8.42 7.15 4.06
CA SER A 72 -7.50 7.19 2.93
C SER A 72 -7.59 8.53 2.19
N HIS A 73 -8.80 9.02 1.92
CA HIS A 73 -9.02 10.32 1.28
C HIS A 73 -8.42 11.49 2.09
N SER A 74 -8.52 11.44 3.41
CA SER A 74 -7.97 12.48 4.28
C SER A 74 -6.44 12.62 4.19
N GLN A 75 -5.76 11.62 3.63
CA GLN A 75 -4.31 11.61 3.43
C GLN A 75 -3.86 12.34 2.13
N LEU A 76 -4.78 12.59 1.20
CA LEU A 76 -4.46 13.19 -0.10
C LEU A 76 -3.68 14.50 -0.03
N PRO A 77 -4.00 15.46 0.87
CA PRO A 77 -3.25 16.71 0.93
C PRO A 77 -1.76 16.48 1.15
N SER A 78 -1.38 15.60 2.07
CA SER A 78 0.03 15.29 2.35
C SER A 78 0.71 14.59 1.18
N VAL A 79 0.02 13.68 0.47
CA VAL A 79 0.54 13.00 -0.72
C VAL A 79 1.01 14.02 -1.76
N PHE A 80 0.18 15.01 -2.10
CA PHE A 80 0.52 16.03 -3.09
C PHE A 80 1.49 17.10 -2.57
N GLN A 81 1.35 17.51 -1.31
CA GLN A 81 2.21 18.55 -0.72
C GLN A 81 3.65 18.06 -0.55
N CYS A 82 3.85 16.84 -0.04
CA CYS A 82 5.18 16.26 0.13
C CYS A 82 5.90 16.08 -1.22
N GLU A 83 5.20 15.64 -2.27
CA GLU A 83 5.79 15.50 -3.60
C GLU A 83 6.24 16.86 -4.16
N ASN A 84 5.43 17.91 -4.02
CA ASN A 84 5.80 19.26 -4.40
C ASN A 84 6.99 19.79 -3.60
N GLU A 85 7.07 19.47 -2.32
CA GLU A 85 8.18 19.90 -1.46
C GLU A 85 9.50 19.26 -1.89
N VAL A 86 9.49 17.95 -2.18
CA VAL A 86 10.69 17.26 -2.70
C VAL A 86 11.11 17.83 -4.04
N ARG A 87 10.18 18.17 -4.94
CA ARG A 87 10.53 18.86 -6.21
C ARG A 87 11.28 20.15 -6.00
N LYS A 88 10.88 20.95 -4.99
CA LYS A 88 11.59 22.20 -4.64
C LYS A 88 12.96 21.92 -4.04
N GLN A 89 13.06 20.93 -3.15
CA GLN A 89 14.34 20.56 -2.50
C GLN A 89 15.37 20.07 -3.53
N LEU A 90 14.92 19.36 -4.56
CA LEU A 90 15.77 18.79 -5.61
C LEU A 90 15.75 19.61 -6.90
N GLU A 91 15.36 20.88 -6.83
CA GLU A 91 15.34 21.76 -7.99
C GLU A 91 16.71 21.83 -8.68
N GLY A 92 16.73 21.67 -10.00
CA GLY A 92 17.96 21.62 -10.80
C GLY A 92 18.63 20.25 -10.88
N GLN A 93 18.12 19.23 -10.19
CA GLN A 93 18.61 17.87 -10.30
C GLN A 93 17.77 17.06 -11.30
N ALA A 94 18.33 15.98 -11.84
CA ALA A 94 17.62 15.04 -12.71
C ALA A 94 16.77 14.09 -11.83
N ILE A 95 15.53 14.48 -11.56
CA ILE A 95 14.61 13.71 -10.70
C ILE A 95 13.85 12.61 -11.43
N ASP A 96 13.80 12.66 -12.75
CA ASP A 96 13.04 11.73 -13.60
C ASP A 96 13.97 10.85 -14.42
N GLN A 97 13.66 9.57 -14.44
CA GLN A 97 14.32 8.58 -15.30
C GLN A 97 13.29 7.69 -15.95
N TYR A 98 13.58 7.25 -17.17
CA TYR A 98 12.72 6.28 -17.86
C TYR A 98 13.39 4.91 -17.84
N ILE A 99 12.69 3.94 -17.28
CA ILE A 99 13.12 2.55 -17.32
C ILE A 99 12.22 1.74 -18.26
N VAL A 100 12.80 0.68 -18.86
CA VAL A 100 12.05 -0.26 -19.69
C VAL A 100 11.73 -1.49 -18.84
N ARG A 101 10.44 -1.72 -18.57
CA ARG A 101 9.94 -2.95 -17.95
C ARG A 101 9.14 -3.74 -18.99
N GLY A 102 9.71 -4.83 -19.46
CA GLY A 102 9.13 -5.61 -20.56
C GLY A 102 9.02 -4.79 -21.84
N ARG A 103 7.79 -4.52 -22.31
CA ARG A 103 7.54 -3.70 -23.52
C ARG A 103 7.16 -2.25 -23.22
N ALA A 104 7.02 -1.90 -21.95
CA ALA A 104 6.57 -0.56 -21.52
C ALA A 104 7.76 0.29 -21.08
N ARG A 105 7.74 1.57 -21.48
CA ARG A 105 8.63 2.61 -20.96
C ARG A 105 7.89 3.30 -19.80
N GLN A 106 8.41 3.15 -18.59
CA GLN A 106 7.82 3.69 -17.38
C GLN A 106 8.65 4.86 -16.85
N LEU A 107 7.97 5.93 -16.44
CA LEU A 107 8.57 7.04 -15.73
C LEU A 107 8.81 6.61 -14.29
N MET A 108 10.04 6.74 -13.82
CA MET A 108 10.44 6.49 -12.44
C MET A 108 11.08 7.76 -11.87
N ARG A 109 10.93 7.96 -10.59
CA ARG A 109 11.70 8.98 -9.87
C ARG A 109 13.09 8.45 -9.54
N SER A 110 14.06 9.36 -9.35
CA SER A 110 15.38 8.97 -8.85
C SER A 110 15.27 8.38 -7.45
N PRO A 111 16.21 7.50 -7.03
CA PRO A 111 16.20 6.94 -5.66
C PRO A 111 16.19 8.02 -4.58
N GLU A 112 16.93 9.10 -4.79
CA GLU A 112 17.02 10.24 -3.85
C GLU A 112 15.65 10.94 -3.72
N PHE A 113 14.90 11.03 -4.82
CA PHE A 113 13.54 11.57 -4.79
C PHE A 113 12.61 10.66 -4.00
N VAL A 114 12.68 9.34 -4.23
CA VAL A 114 11.86 8.36 -3.51
C VAL A 114 12.15 8.40 -2.02
N ASP A 115 13.44 8.47 -1.63
CA ASP A 115 13.86 8.54 -0.22
C ASP A 115 13.31 9.81 0.46
N ALA A 116 13.53 10.98 -0.14
CA ALA A 116 13.07 12.24 0.41
C ALA A 116 11.53 12.29 0.51
N TYR A 117 10.82 11.75 -0.49
CA TYR A 117 9.37 11.70 -0.47
C TYR A 117 8.85 10.74 0.61
N HIS A 118 9.46 9.57 0.75
CA HIS A 118 9.13 8.61 1.81
C HIS A 118 9.33 9.21 3.20
N GLU A 119 10.43 9.93 3.41
CA GLU A 119 10.73 10.62 4.67
C GLU A 119 9.67 11.69 5.00
N LEU A 120 9.30 12.54 4.05
CA LEU A 120 8.27 13.57 4.26
C LEU A 120 6.87 13.00 4.49
N LEU A 121 6.56 11.82 3.95
CA LEU A 121 5.29 11.11 4.20
C LEU A 121 5.21 10.49 5.60
N ASP A 122 6.29 10.49 6.38
CA ASP A 122 6.35 10.09 7.79
C ASP A 122 5.62 8.76 8.07
N GLY A 123 6.00 7.72 7.34
CA GLY A 123 5.47 6.37 7.52
C GLY A 123 4.07 6.15 6.94
N GLN A 124 3.47 7.11 6.25
CA GLN A 124 2.10 7.02 5.70
C GLN A 124 1.89 5.73 4.89
N VAL A 125 2.82 5.40 3.97
CA VAL A 125 2.69 4.21 3.11
C VAL A 125 2.66 2.93 3.95
N GLN A 126 3.60 2.78 4.90
CA GLN A 126 3.62 1.62 5.80
C GLN A 126 2.35 1.51 6.63
N ASN A 127 1.85 2.63 7.17
CA ASN A 127 0.63 2.66 7.97
C ASN A 127 -0.59 2.23 7.16
N GLN A 128 -0.72 2.69 5.91
CA GLN A 128 -1.80 2.28 5.01
C GLN A 128 -1.73 0.79 4.64
N MET A 129 -0.52 0.25 4.44
CA MET A 129 -0.33 -1.18 4.22
C MET A 129 -0.68 -2.01 5.47
N GLN A 130 -0.32 -1.56 6.67
CA GLN A 130 -0.70 -2.21 7.93
C GLN A 130 -2.23 -2.19 8.13
N GLN A 131 -2.90 -1.08 7.84
CA GLN A 131 -4.36 -0.98 7.89
C GLN A 131 -5.02 -1.92 6.88
N SER A 132 -4.46 -2.05 5.67
CA SER A 132 -4.94 -3.03 4.68
C SER A 132 -4.90 -4.46 5.25
N ILE A 133 -3.79 -4.85 5.86
CA ILE A 133 -3.63 -6.17 6.49
C ILE A 133 -4.67 -6.36 7.61
N GLN A 134 -4.87 -5.35 8.45
CA GLN A 134 -5.82 -5.39 9.55
C GLN A 134 -7.27 -5.58 9.06
N VAL A 135 -7.71 -4.77 8.09
CA VAL A 135 -9.08 -4.83 7.57
C VAL A 135 -9.32 -6.13 6.79
N ILE A 136 -8.36 -6.57 5.97
CA ILE A 136 -8.45 -7.84 5.22
C ILE A 136 -8.57 -9.03 6.19
N SER A 137 -7.72 -9.06 7.22
CA SER A 137 -7.71 -10.13 8.20
C SER A 137 -9.03 -10.17 8.99
N SER A 138 -9.54 -9.00 9.38
CA SER A 138 -10.83 -8.87 10.07
C SER A 138 -12.02 -9.26 9.18
N ALA A 139 -11.97 -8.92 7.89
CA ALA A 139 -12.98 -9.33 6.92
C ALA A 139 -13.04 -10.86 6.74
N TRP A 140 -11.88 -11.51 6.62
CA TRP A 140 -11.81 -12.97 6.55
C TRP A 140 -12.25 -13.65 7.84
N TYR A 141 -11.86 -13.09 8.99
CA TYR A 141 -12.29 -13.57 10.29
C TYR A 141 -13.82 -13.47 10.44
N SER A 142 -14.42 -12.36 10.05
CA SER A 142 -15.87 -12.18 10.09
C SER A 142 -16.59 -13.17 9.19
N ALA A 143 -16.13 -13.35 7.95
CA ALA A 143 -16.69 -14.32 7.03
C ALA A 143 -16.60 -15.76 7.56
N TRP A 144 -15.52 -16.11 8.26
CA TRP A 144 -15.36 -17.42 8.90
C TRP A 144 -16.34 -17.62 10.07
N ILE A 145 -16.55 -16.58 10.89
CA ILE A 145 -17.55 -16.58 11.97
C ILE A 145 -18.94 -16.78 11.39
N ASP A 146 -19.32 -15.99 10.37
CA ASP A 146 -20.65 -16.03 9.74
C ASP A 146 -20.94 -17.39 9.06
N ALA A 147 -19.88 -18.05 8.57
CA ALA A 147 -19.97 -19.39 8.02
C ALA A 147 -20.13 -20.50 9.10
N GLY A 148 -20.25 -20.17 10.38
CA GLY A 148 -20.39 -21.13 11.47
C GLY A 148 -19.07 -21.77 11.92
N GLN A 149 -17.95 -21.08 11.70
CA GLN A 149 -16.61 -21.47 12.14
C GLN A 149 -16.19 -22.89 11.67
N PRO A 150 -16.28 -23.17 10.35
CA PRO A 150 -15.87 -24.48 9.84
C PRO A 150 -14.44 -24.80 10.24
N PRO A 151 -14.11 -26.08 10.51
CA PRO A 151 -12.75 -26.46 10.87
C PRO A 151 -11.80 -26.13 9.72
N LEU A 152 -10.78 -25.34 10.02
CA LEU A 152 -9.73 -24.99 9.05
C LEU A 152 -8.69 -26.13 9.01
N PRO A 153 -8.16 -26.47 7.82
CA PRO A 153 -7.11 -27.46 7.70
C PRO A 153 -5.87 -27.00 8.49
N THR A 154 -5.30 -27.91 9.26
CA THR A 154 -4.05 -27.64 9.98
C THR A 154 -2.93 -27.35 8.98
N ILE A 155 -2.44 -26.12 8.95
CA ILE A 155 -1.29 -25.76 8.13
C ILE A 155 -0.05 -26.40 8.75
N ASN A 156 0.42 -27.48 8.13
CA ASN A 156 1.67 -28.12 8.55
C ASN A 156 2.84 -27.21 8.13
N ARG A 157 3.43 -26.51 9.08
CA ARG A 157 4.54 -25.53 8.85
C ARG A 157 5.80 -26.19 8.25
N SER A 158 5.89 -27.53 8.23
CA SER A 158 7.00 -28.24 7.58
C SER A 158 7.01 -28.10 6.05
N ASN A 159 5.88 -27.73 5.42
CA ASN A 159 5.78 -27.49 3.98
C ASN A 159 5.94 -25.97 3.62
N SER A 160 6.90 -25.30 4.25
CA SER A 160 7.18 -23.86 4.04
C SER A 160 7.63 -23.47 2.63
N THR A 161 7.87 -24.45 1.75
CA THR A 161 8.32 -24.22 0.36
C THR A 161 7.23 -23.71 -0.57
N HIS A 162 5.96 -24.03 -0.34
CA HIS A 162 4.86 -23.63 -1.23
C HIS A 162 4.50 -22.16 -1.10
N TRP A 163 4.47 -21.62 0.10
CA TRP A 163 4.10 -20.24 0.29
C TRP A 163 5.30 -19.26 0.09
N LYS A 164 6.54 -19.72 0.26
CA LYS A 164 7.70 -18.98 -0.24
C LYS A 164 7.65 -18.81 -1.75
N LYS A 165 7.30 -19.86 -2.51
CA LYS A 165 7.08 -19.77 -3.96
C LYS A 165 5.91 -18.86 -4.33
N ALA A 166 4.84 -18.82 -3.53
CA ALA A 166 3.71 -17.92 -3.75
C ALA A 166 4.08 -16.45 -3.47
N LEU A 167 4.88 -16.18 -2.43
CA LEU A 167 5.44 -14.86 -2.17
C LEU A 167 6.40 -14.42 -3.28
N ASP A 168 7.31 -15.29 -3.70
CA ASP A 168 8.24 -15.03 -4.81
C ASP A 168 7.52 -14.80 -6.15
N TRP A 169 6.33 -15.35 -6.32
CA TRP A 169 5.48 -15.10 -7.49
C TRP A 169 4.72 -13.78 -7.39
N LEU A 170 4.27 -13.40 -6.20
CA LEU A 170 3.59 -12.12 -5.93
C LEU A 170 4.55 -10.91 -5.99
N LEU A 171 5.84 -11.13 -5.76
CA LEU A 171 6.89 -10.10 -5.76
C LEU A 171 7.65 -9.98 -7.10
N ARG A 172 7.19 -10.69 -8.15
CA ARG A 172 7.67 -10.60 -9.54
C ARG A 172 6.69 -9.84 -10.42
#